data_7964fc80a09ae187a648ffc40ce7c19e
#
_entry.id   7964fc80a09ae187a648ffc40ce7c19e
#
_cell.length_a   1.000
_cell.length_b   1.000
_cell.length_c   1.000
_cell.angle_alpha   90.00
_cell.angle_beta   90.00
_cell.angle_gamma   90.00
#
_symmetry.space_group_name_H-M   'P 1'
#
loop_
_entity.id
_entity.type
_entity.pdbx_description
1 polymer ?
#
loop_
_entity_poly.entity_id
_entity_poly.type
_entity_poly.pdbx_seq_one_letter_code
_entity_poly.pdbx_strand_id
1 'polypeptide(L)'
;MASVQSVQRAFAILRALSSSPMGVTQVSNIVGLPKSTVARLLAALEEENAVVQESSGGKYGIGDGLLDVVTNLPPGRHIISFARPFMTTLAEELGETVGIGIREGDSIYFLAHVGPDTDVRVRDWTGHSAPLHLVPSGLVALAHLEKAELVNYLEGPLTSNTANSVTDPVALQVKVDEVRKAGYAWGLEEFAEGLNSVAAPITDSRQSVVAFLHAHGPAYRFPGTRKTADLGPRLQEICQDLGNRLA
;
A
#
# COMPACT_ATOMS: atom_id res chain seq x y z
N MET A 1 -6.27 0.19 -34.26
CA MET A 1 -6.25 1.58 -33.79
C MET A 1 -4.90 2.17 -34.11
N ALA A 2 -4.84 3.32 -34.80
CA ALA A 2 -3.58 4.00 -35.09
C ALA A 2 -3.00 4.53 -33.77
N SER A 3 -1.89 4.00 -33.35
CA SER A 3 -1.18 4.41 -32.15
C SER A 3 -0.46 5.75 -32.44
N VAL A 4 -0.61 6.73 -31.56
CA VAL A 4 0.12 8.02 -31.67
C VAL A 4 1.57 7.79 -31.22
N GLN A 5 2.43 7.51 -32.20
CA GLN A 5 3.82 7.10 -32.00
C GLN A 5 4.65 8.07 -31.14
N SER A 6 4.36 9.39 -31.20
CA SER A 6 5.04 10.38 -30.36
C SER A 6 4.73 10.20 -28.87
N VAL A 7 3.49 9.88 -28.53
CA VAL A 7 3.09 9.61 -27.14
C VAL A 7 3.79 8.37 -26.59
N GLN A 8 3.80 7.26 -27.37
CA GLN A 8 4.50 6.04 -26.95
C GLN A 8 6.00 6.29 -26.70
N ARG A 9 6.65 7.05 -27.59
CA ARG A 9 8.06 7.40 -27.48
C ARG A 9 8.34 8.28 -26.26
N ALA A 10 7.47 9.25 -25.97
CA ALA A 10 7.57 10.09 -24.79
C ALA A 10 7.49 9.25 -23.50
N PHE A 11 6.51 8.34 -23.38
CA PHE A 11 6.43 7.42 -22.25
C PHE A 11 7.59 6.44 -22.14
N ALA A 12 8.20 6.03 -23.27
CA ALA A 12 9.41 5.21 -23.24
C ALA A 12 10.61 5.97 -22.63
N ILE A 13 10.75 7.26 -22.96
CA ILE A 13 11.76 8.14 -22.39
C ILE A 13 11.54 8.32 -20.89
N LEU A 14 10.31 8.62 -20.46
CA LEU A 14 9.96 8.78 -19.03
C LEU A 14 10.29 7.52 -18.23
N ARG A 15 9.96 6.32 -18.76
CA ARG A 15 10.33 5.06 -18.13
C ARG A 15 11.84 4.84 -18.04
N ALA A 16 12.61 5.25 -19.03
CA ALA A 16 14.07 5.17 -18.97
C ALA A 16 14.63 6.08 -17.87
N LEU A 17 14.08 7.29 -17.72
CA LEU A 17 14.52 8.29 -16.74
C LEU A 17 14.06 7.98 -15.30
N SER A 18 13.05 7.13 -15.09
CA SER A 18 12.52 6.84 -13.76
C SER A 18 13.53 6.15 -12.83
N SER A 19 14.53 5.45 -13.40
CA SER A 19 15.55 4.75 -12.61
C SER A 19 16.71 5.66 -12.18
N SER A 20 17.10 6.64 -13.00
CA SER A 20 18.18 7.60 -12.71
C SER A 20 18.24 8.69 -13.78
N PRO A 21 18.77 9.89 -13.48
CA PRO A 21 18.99 10.94 -14.46
C PRO A 21 19.99 10.50 -15.55
N MET A 22 19.67 10.78 -16.83
CA MET A 22 20.46 10.33 -17.99
C MET A 22 20.61 11.43 -19.04
N GLY A 23 21.76 11.43 -19.72
CA GLY A 23 21.99 12.30 -20.89
C GLY A 23 21.31 11.76 -22.16
N VAL A 24 21.10 12.63 -23.15
CA VAL A 24 20.43 12.32 -24.43
C VAL A 24 20.99 11.04 -25.11
N THR A 25 22.31 10.83 -25.05
CA THR A 25 22.93 9.63 -25.65
C THR A 25 22.55 8.34 -24.95
N GLN A 26 22.49 8.34 -23.62
CA GLN A 26 22.10 7.16 -22.83
C GLN A 26 20.63 6.82 -23.09
N VAL A 27 19.75 7.81 -23.04
CA VAL A 27 18.32 7.65 -23.35
C VAL A 27 18.15 7.12 -24.77
N SER A 28 18.85 7.70 -25.78
CA SER A 28 18.82 7.27 -27.18
C SER A 28 19.14 5.76 -27.34
N ASN A 29 20.15 5.28 -26.61
CA ASN A 29 20.55 3.86 -26.66
C ASN A 29 19.50 2.94 -26.02
N ILE A 30 18.88 3.36 -24.91
CA ILE A 30 17.87 2.55 -24.19
C ILE A 30 16.57 2.46 -25.00
N VAL A 31 16.08 3.62 -25.51
CA VAL A 31 14.79 3.64 -26.22
C VAL A 31 14.87 3.30 -27.71
N GLY A 32 16.10 3.13 -28.26
CA GLY A 32 16.32 2.77 -29.67
C GLY A 32 15.91 3.87 -30.66
N LEU A 33 16.00 5.15 -30.26
CA LEU A 33 15.62 6.29 -31.09
C LEU A 33 16.85 7.16 -31.45
N PRO A 34 16.85 7.82 -32.62
CA PRO A 34 17.89 8.79 -32.97
C PRO A 34 18.00 9.90 -31.93
N LYS A 35 19.25 10.35 -31.62
CA LYS A 35 19.52 11.42 -30.64
C LYS A 35 18.72 12.70 -30.90
N SER A 36 18.56 13.09 -32.17
CA SER A 36 17.78 14.28 -32.56
C SER A 36 16.28 14.13 -32.21
N THR A 37 15.74 12.92 -32.33
CA THR A 37 14.36 12.61 -31.93
C THR A 37 14.21 12.64 -30.41
N VAL A 38 15.16 12.05 -29.67
CA VAL A 38 15.16 12.06 -28.20
C VAL A 38 15.29 13.49 -27.67
N ALA A 39 16.22 14.29 -28.21
CA ALA A 39 16.41 15.67 -27.79
C ALA A 39 15.12 16.51 -27.98
N ARG A 40 14.43 16.35 -29.12
CA ARG A 40 13.17 17.07 -29.39
C ARG A 40 12.04 16.62 -28.45
N LEU A 41 11.97 15.30 -28.12
CA LEU A 41 10.96 14.80 -27.20
C LEU A 41 11.27 15.21 -25.76
N LEU A 42 12.54 15.25 -25.34
CA LEU A 42 12.94 15.76 -24.05
C LEU A 42 12.62 17.25 -23.89
N ALA A 43 12.88 18.07 -24.93
CA ALA A 43 12.51 19.49 -24.88
C ALA A 43 10.99 19.68 -24.73
N ALA A 44 10.18 18.92 -25.47
CA ALA A 44 8.72 18.96 -25.32
C ALA A 44 8.25 18.48 -23.93
N LEU A 45 8.90 17.47 -23.36
CA LEU A 45 8.59 17.00 -21.99
C LEU A 45 9.05 18.00 -20.91
N GLU A 46 10.10 18.77 -21.18
CA GLU A 46 10.60 19.83 -20.29
C GLU A 46 9.66 21.05 -20.30
N GLU A 47 9.09 21.41 -21.46
CA GLU A 47 8.05 22.45 -21.57
C GLU A 47 6.82 22.11 -20.70
N GLU A 48 6.48 20.84 -20.57
CA GLU A 48 5.39 20.35 -19.72
C GLU A 48 5.84 20.05 -18.28
N ASN A 49 7.07 20.40 -17.88
CA ASN A 49 7.69 20.08 -16.60
C ASN A 49 7.70 18.58 -16.25
N ALA A 50 7.46 17.70 -17.24
CA ALA A 50 7.49 16.24 -17.03
C ALA A 50 8.91 15.69 -16.86
N VAL A 51 9.92 16.40 -17.36
CA VAL A 51 11.35 16.17 -17.13
C VAL A 51 12.04 17.50 -16.79
N VAL A 52 13.18 17.42 -16.11
CA VAL A 52 14.02 18.59 -15.78
C VAL A 52 15.46 18.27 -16.15
N GLN A 53 16.16 19.26 -16.72
CA GLN A 53 17.59 19.16 -16.98
C GLN A 53 18.38 19.72 -15.79
N GLU A 54 19.24 18.92 -15.15
CA GLU A 54 20.02 19.32 -13.96
C GLU A 54 20.98 20.49 -14.20
N SER A 55 21.44 20.65 -15.46
CA SER A 55 22.26 21.79 -15.91
C SER A 55 22.23 21.86 -17.42
N SER A 56 22.52 23.03 -18.01
CA SER A 56 22.58 23.19 -19.47
C SER A 56 23.54 22.16 -20.10
N GLY A 57 22.99 21.28 -20.97
CA GLY A 57 23.73 20.15 -21.56
C GLY A 57 23.92 18.94 -20.63
N GLY A 58 23.36 18.96 -19.41
CA GLY A 58 23.45 17.92 -18.40
C GLY A 58 22.49 16.76 -18.60
N LYS A 59 22.32 15.99 -17.51
CA LYS A 59 21.39 14.87 -17.46
C LYS A 59 19.96 15.36 -17.28
N TYR A 60 19.00 14.64 -17.84
CA TYR A 60 17.58 14.81 -17.62
C TYR A 60 17.10 13.83 -16.54
N GLY A 61 16.27 14.30 -15.61
CA GLY A 61 15.55 13.52 -14.62
C GLY A 61 14.05 13.73 -14.76
N ILE A 62 13.27 12.99 -13.95
CA ILE A 62 11.82 13.19 -13.85
C ILE A 62 11.56 14.56 -13.20
N GLY A 63 10.66 15.35 -13.80
CA GLY A 63 10.25 16.66 -13.32
C GLY A 63 8.96 16.65 -12.50
N ASP A 64 8.72 17.75 -11.77
CA ASP A 64 7.60 17.88 -10.82
C ASP A 64 6.23 17.92 -11.53
N GLY A 65 6.15 18.25 -12.82
CA GLY A 65 4.88 18.22 -13.58
C GLY A 65 4.22 16.85 -13.64
N LEU A 66 4.99 15.75 -13.49
CA LEU A 66 4.41 14.40 -13.32
C LEU A 66 3.85 14.19 -11.92
N LEU A 67 4.44 14.81 -10.89
CA LEU A 67 3.90 14.75 -9.53
C LEU A 67 2.53 15.45 -9.47
N ASP A 68 2.36 16.57 -10.16
CA ASP A 68 1.06 17.29 -10.25
C ASP A 68 -0.04 16.38 -10.83
N VAL A 69 0.28 15.53 -11.80
CA VAL A 69 -0.67 14.56 -12.35
C VAL A 69 -0.99 13.47 -11.34
N VAL A 70 0.01 13.01 -10.57
CA VAL A 70 -0.15 11.90 -9.61
C VAL A 70 -0.85 12.36 -8.33
N THR A 71 -0.58 13.59 -7.84
CA THR A 71 -1.20 14.12 -6.62
C THR A 71 -2.71 14.31 -6.74
N ASN A 72 -3.23 14.45 -7.95
CA ASN A 72 -4.67 14.50 -8.22
C ASN A 72 -5.33 13.10 -8.34
N LEU A 73 -4.56 12.01 -8.23
CA LEU A 73 -5.13 10.66 -8.17
C LEU A 73 -5.52 10.31 -6.73
N PRO A 74 -6.61 9.56 -6.53
CA PRO A 74 -6.94 9.06 -5.20
C PRO A 74 -5.76 8.32 -4.59
N PRO A 75 -5.46 8.54 -3.28
CA PRO A 75 -4.39 7.85 -2.58
C PRO A 75 -4.44 6.34 -2.81
N GLY A 76 -3.29 5.72 -3.03
CA GLY A 76 -3.20 4.26 -3.15
C GLY A 76 -3.73 3.63 -4.44
N ARG A 77 -4.20 4.40 -5.45
CA ARG A 77 -4.75 3.84 -6.70
C ARG A 77 -3.78 2.87 -7.39
N HIS A 78 -2.50 3.17 -7.38
CA HIS A 78 -1.46 2.29 -7.92
C HIS A 78 -1.42 0.95 -7.16
N ILE A 79 -1.36 1.00 -5.84
CA ILE A 79 -1.33 -0.18 -4.97
C ILE A 79 -2.58 -1.04 -5.17
N ILE A 80 -3.76 -0.43 -5.24
CA ILE A 80 -5.04 -1.14 -5.45
C ILE A 80 -4.99 -1.98 -6.74
N SER A 81 -4.48 -1.41 -7.84
CA SER A 81 -4.45 -2.11 -9.13
C SER A 81 -3.58 -3.37 -9.09
N PHE A 82 -2.45 -3.32 -8.38
CA PHE A 82 -1.57 -4.47 -8.16
C PHE A 82 -2.13 -5.47 -7.15
N ALA A 83 -2.73 -5.00 -6.08
CA ALA A 83 -3.25 -5.85 -5.01
C ALA A 83 -4.56 -6.57 -5.39
N ARG A 84 -5.38 -5.98 -6.26
CA ARG A 84 -6.73 -6.49 -6.57
C ARG A 84 -6.76 -7.98 -6.99
N PRO A 85 -5.90 -8.50 -7.90
CA PRO A 85 -5.90 -9.92 -8.24
C PRO A 85 -5.65 -10.82 -7.03
N PHE A 86 -4.70 -10.46 -6.16
CA PHE A 86 -4.39 -11.19 -4.92
C PHE A 86 -5.54 -11.14 -3.92
N MET A 87 -6.16 -9.96 -3.76
CA MET A 87 -7.33 -9.78 -2.89
C MET A 87 -8.49 -10.65 -3.36
N THR A 88 -8.75 -10.69 -4.69
CA THR A 88 -9.82 -11.52 -5.25
C THR A 88 -9.57 -13.01 -4.99
N THR A 89 -8.38 -13.52 -5.33
CA THR A 89 -8.02 -14.93 -5.09
C THR A 89 -8.14 -15.28 -3.61
N LEU A 90 -7.62 -14.42 -2.72
CA LEU A 90 -7.69 -14.68 -1.28
C LEU A 90 -9.12 -14.61 -0.74
N ALA A 91 -9.95 -13.67 -1.23
CA ALA A 91 -11.36 -13.56 -0.83
C ALA A 91 -12.17 -14.80 -1.25
N GLU A 92 -11.92 -15.33 -2.46
CA GLU A 92 -12.52 -16.59 -2.93
C GLU A 92 -12.06 -17.78 -2.09
N GLU A 93 -10.76 -17.87 -1.79
CA GLU A 93 -10.18 -18.93 -0.94
C GLU A 93 -10.74 -18.92 0.49
N LEU A 94 -10.91 -17.75 1.08
CA LEU A 94 -11.40 -17.58 2.45
C LEU A 94 -12.92 -17.64 2.55
N GLY A 95 -13.64 -17.26 1.50
CA GLY A 95 -15.07 -17.00 1.55
C GLY A 95 -15.42 -15.75 2.37
N GLU A 96 -14.48 -14.84 2.57
CA GLU A 96 -14.60 -13.65 3.42
C GLU A 96 -14.02 -12.41 2.74
N THR A 97 -14.22 -11.23 3.34
CA THR A 97 -13.75 -9.96 2.78
C THR A 97 -12.25 -9.79 2.98
N VAL A 98 -11.57 -9.38 1.91
CA VAL A 98 -10.15 -8.99 1.91
C VAL A 98 -10.05 -7.53 1.51
N GLY A 99 -9.26 -6.75 2.23
CA GLY A 99 -9.08 -5.33 1.99
C GLY A 99 -7.62 -4.90 2.00
N ILE A 100 -7.38 -3.70 1.51
CA ILE A 100 -6.09 -3.03 1.56
C ILE A 100 -6.26 -1.63 2.14
N GLY A 101 -5.33 -1.23 3.00
CA GLY A 101 -5.30 0.09 3.61
C GLY A 101 -3.89 0.66 3.68
N ILE A 102 -3.81 1.96 3.91
CA ILE A 102 -2.56 2.69 4.15
C ILE A 102 -2.63 3.39 5.51
N ARG A 103 -1.47 3.69 6.09
CA ARG A 103 -1.40 4.53 7.28
C ARG A 103 -1.53 6.00 6.88
N GLU A 104 -2.43 6.72 7.53
CA GLU A 104 -2.57 8.17 7.48
C GLU A 104 -2.54 8.71 8.92
N GLY A 105 -1.40 9.26 9.33
CA GLY A 105 -1.19 9.71 10.72
C GLY A 105 -1.38 8.57 11.71
N ASP A 106 -2.35 8.73 12.63
CA ASP A 106 -2.68 7.78 13.69
C ASP A 106 -3.85 6.83 13.33
N SER A 107 -4.14 6.70 12.04
CA SER A 107 -5.23 5.88 11.52
C SER A 107 -4.81 5.04 10.31
N ILE A 108 -5.57 3.98 10.06
CA ILE A 108 -5.55 3.26 8.79
C ILE A 108 -6.70 3.78 7.94
N TYR A 109 -6.39 4.27 6.74
CA TYR A 109 -7.36 4.59 5.70
C TYR A 109 -7.56 3.38 4.79
N PHE A 110 -8.81 2.90 4.68
CA PHE A 110 -9.16 1.72 3.87
C PHE A 110 -9.37 2.11 2.40
N LEU A 111 -8.49 1.62 1.52
CA LEU A 111 -8.46 1.99 0.10
C LEU A 111 -9.46 1.21 -0.74
N ALA A 112 -9.60 -0.09 -0.49
CA ALA A 112 -10.47 -0.98 -1.25
C ALA A 112 -10.75 -2.28 -0.49
N HIS A 113 -11.90 -2.87 -0.77
CA HIS A 113 -12.28 -4.21 -0.32
C HIS A 113 -12.75 -5.07 -1.50
N VAL A 114 -12.56 -6.37 -1.38
CA VAL A 114 -13.10 -7.41 -2.25
C VAL A 114 -13.68 -8.49 -1.35
N GLY A 115 -14.90 -8.89 -1.58
CA GLY A 115 -15.55 -9.93 -0.78
C GLY A 115 -16.48 -10.77 -1.63
N PRO A 116 -16.92 -11.94 -1.11
CA PRO A 116 -17.86 -12.80 -1.80
C PRO A 116 -19.23 -12.10 -1.90
N ASP A 117 -19.96 -12.42 -2.96
CA ASP A 117 -21.34 -11.97 -3.15
C ASP A 117 -22.29 -12.83 -2.31
N THR A 118 -22.38 -12.52 -1.02
CA THR A 118 -23.22 -13.24 -0.05
C THR A 118 -24.27 -12.32 0.57
N ASP A 119 -25.41 -12.89 0.99
CA ASP A 119 -26.51 -12.12 1.62
C ASP A 119 -26.10 -11.52 2.99
N VAL A 120 -25.20 -12.14 3.71
CA VAL A 120 -24.66 -11.66 4.98
C VAL A 120 -23.22 -11.16 4.76
N ARG A 121 -23.08 -9.82 4.68
CA ARG A 121 -21.79 -9.16 4.48
C ARG A 121 -21.42 -8.33 5.68
N VAL A 122 -20.11 -8.26 5.94
CA VAL A 122 -19.55 -7.20 6.78
C VAL A 122 -19.67 -5.87 6.02
N ARG A 123 -19.91 -4.78 6.74
CA ARG A 123 -19.94 -3.42 6.18
C ARG A 123 -18.67 -3.16 5.36
N ASP A 124 -18.83 -2.55 4.19
CA ASP A 124 -17.69 -2.04 3.41
C ASP A 124 -17.15 -0.76 4.08
N TRP A 125 -15.86 -0.82 4.46
CA TRP A 125 -15.15 0.28 5.12
C TRP A 125 -14.32 1.12 4.12
N THR A 126 -14.43 0.88 2.82
CA THR A 126 -13.72 1.66 1.80
C THR A 126 -14.00 3.16 1.96
N GLY A 127 -12.94 3.96 1.98
CA GLY A 127 -13.04 5.41 2.18
C GLY A 127 -13.20 5.85 3.63
N HIS A 128 -13.11 4.96 4.60
CA HIS A 128 -13.17 5.26 6.03
C HIS A 128 -11.80 5.04 6.69
N SER A 129 -11.61 5.68 7.83
CA SER A 129 -10.40 5.50 8.64
C SER A 129 -10.74 4.85 9.98
N ALA A 130 -9.77 4.12 10.55
CA ALA A 130 -9.85 3.53 11.88
C ALA A 130 -8.58 3.80 12.67
N PRO A 131 -8.64 4.11 14.00
CA PRO A 131 -7.47 4.27 14.84
C PRO A 131 -6.56 3.06 14.82
N LEU A 132 -5.22 3.27 14.87
CA LEU A 132 -4.24 2.19 14.72
C LEU A 132 -4.42 1.07 15.75
N HIS A 133 -4.71 1.40 17.02
CA HIS A 133 -4.83 0.41 18.09
C HIS A 133 -6.07 -0.49 17.99
N LEU A 134 -7.08 -0.11 17.20
CA LEU A 134 -8.35 -0.84 17.10
C LEU A 134 -8.37 -1.89 15.97
N VAL A 135 -7.45 -1.81 15.02
CA VAL A 135 -7.47 -2.69 13.84
C VAL A 135 -6.13 -3.40 13.63
N PRO A 136 -6.11 -4.64 13.15
CA PRO A 136 -4.87 -5.40 12.93
C PRO A 136 -3.87 -4.68 12.02
N SER A 137 -4.35 -4.06 10.93
CA SER A 137 -3.50 -3.24 10.04
C SER A 137 -2.78 -2.12 10.81
N GLY A 138 -3.48 -1.52 11.78
CA GLY A 138 -2.92 -0.49 12.63
C GLY A 138 -1.92 -1.04 13.66
N LEU A 139 -2.19 -2.20 14.26
CA LEU A 139 -1.23 -2.87 15.14
C LEU A 139 0.06 -3.23 14.40
N VAL A 140 -0.06 -3.68 13.15
CA VAL A 140 1.11 -3.90 12.27
C VAL A 140 1.81 -2.58 11.98
N ALA A 141 1.08 -1.48 11.72
CA ALA A 141 1.68 -0.16 11.55
C ALA A 141 2.46 0.27 12.80
N LEU A 142 1.86 0.17 13.99
CA LEU A 142 2.51 0.48 15.28
C LEU A 142 3.79 -0.34 15.50
N ALA A 143 3.79 -1.61 15.08
CA ALA A 143 4.96 -2.49 15.19
C ALA A 143 6.15 -2.05 14.31
N HIS A 144 5.90 -1.24 13.27
CA HIS A 144 6.93 -0.72 12.35
C HIS A 144 7.30 0.76 12.64
N LEU A 145 6.69 1.38 13.66
CA LEU A 145 7.07 2.73 14.07
C LEU A 145 8.45 2.76 14.73
N GLU A 146 9.12 3.88 14.57
CA GLU A 146 10.27 4.23 15.40
C GLU A 146 9.83 4.37 16.86
N LYS A 147 10.75 4.04 17.77
CA LYS A 147 10.44 3.99 19.22
C LYS A 147 9.81 5.29 19.74
N ALA A 148 10.33 6.44 19.32
CA ALA A 148 9.81 7.74 19.77
C ALA A 148 8.37 7.99 19.29
N GLU A 149 8.06 7.61 18.05
CA GLU A 149 6.73 7.76 17.47
C GLU A 149 5.71 6.83 18.15
N LEU A 150 6.13 5.58 18.44
CA LEU A 150 5.28 4.65 19.20
C LEU A 150 4.98 5.17 20.62
N VAL A 151 5.97 5.71 21.32
CA VAL A 151 5.76 6.31 22.65
C VAL A 151 4.75 7.46 22.57
N ASN A 152 4.91 8.37 21.61
CA ASN A 152 3.95 9.47 21.41
C ASN A 152 2.52 8.97 21.14
N TYR A 153 2.38 7.89 20.35
CA TYR A 153 1.07 7.29 20.10
C TYR A 153 0.45 6.71 21.39
N LEU A 154 1.24 6.01 22.19
CA LEU A 154 0.79 5.37 23.44
C LEU A 154 0.42 6.38 24.53
N GLU A 155 1.00 7.59 24.51
CA GLU A 155 0.65 8.70 25.41
C GLU A 155 -0.63 9.43 24.96
N GLY A 156 -1.10 9.18 23.74
CA GLY A 156 -2.31 9.76 23.19
C GLY A 156 -3.60 9.08 23.69
N PRO A 157 -4.76 9.59 23.26
CA PRO A 157 -6.05 9.01 23.66
C PRO A 157 -6.28 7.66 22.95
N LEU A 158 -6.42 6.59 23.73
CA LEU A 158 -6.79 5.27 23.23
C LEU A 158 -8.30 5.05 23.45
N THR A 159 -9.07 5.23 22.36
CA THR A 159 -10.53 5.09 22.39
C THR A 159 -10.95 3.62 22.40
N SER A 160 -12.11 3.32 23.00
CA SER A 160 -12.71 1.98 23.00
C SER A 160 -13.92 1.94 22.09
N ASN A 161 -14.01 0.92 21.24
CA ASN A 161 -15.19 0.64 20.41
C ASN A 161 -16.01 -0.53 20.97
N THR A 162 -15.35 -1.48 21.65
CA THR A 162 -15.96 -2.68 22.22
C THR A 162 -15.34 -2.99 23.57
N ALA A 163 -15.89 -3.96 24.27
CA ALA A 163 -15.31 -4.44 25.53
C ALA A 163 -13.92 -5.10 25.35
N ASN A 164 -13.60 -5.53 24.13
CA ASN A 164 -12.32 -6.17 23.78
C ASN A 164 -11.26 -5.17 23.30
N SER A 165 -11.61 -3.89 23.10
CA SER A 165 -10.64 -2.86 22.67
C SER A 165 -9.53 -2.69 23.71
N VAL A 166 -8.27 -2.74 23.26
CA VAL A 166 -7.11 -2.55 24.14
C VAL A 166 -6.83 -1.05 24.26
N THR A 167 -7.14 -0.49 25.44
CA THR A 167 -6.98 0.94 25.73
C THR A 167 -5.93 1.24 26.80
N ASP A 168 -5.37 0.20 27.42
CA ASP A 168 -4.25 0.35 28.34
C ASP A 168 -2.93 0.43 27.55
N PRO A 169 -2.12 1.51 27.70
CA PRO A 169 -0.89 1.69 26.93
C PRO A 169 0.14 0.56 27.14
N VAL A 170 0.20 -0.01 28.36
CA VAL A 170 1.15 -1.10 28.66
C VAL A 170 0.72 -2.38 27.98
N ALA A 171 -0.57 -2.71 28.04
CA ALA A 171 -1.11 -3.86 27.33
C ALA A 171 -0.98 -3.71 25.81
N LEU A 172 -1.19 -2.51 25.27
CA LEU A 172 -1.01 -2.22 23.85
C LEU A 172 0.46 -2.37 23.44
N GLN A 173 1.40 -1.89 24.23
CA GLN A 173 2.84 -2.07 23.98
C GLN A 173 3.21 -3.56 23.88
N VAL A 174 2.75 -4.39 24.82
CA VAL A 174 2.98 -5.84 24.79
C VAL A 174 2.43 -6.45 23.51
N LYS A 175 1.22 -6.09 23.13
CA LYS A 175 0.58 -6.56 21.89
C LYS A 175 1.37 -6.14 20.65
N VAL A 176 1.85 -4.91 20.57
CA VAL A 176 2.70 -4.40 19.48
C VAL A 176 4.02 -5.18 19.40
N ASP A 177 4.64 -5.52 20.55
CA ASP A 177 5.88 -6.29 20.58
C ASP A 177 5.67 -7.76 20.12
N GLU A 178 4.51 -8.34 20.41
CA GLU A 178 4.11 -9.64 19.86
C GLU A 178 3.93 -9.59 18.35
N VAL A 179 3.23 -8.58 17.84
CA VAL A 179 3.05 -8.33 16.40
C VAL A 179 4.38 -8.13 15.70
N ARG A 180 5.32 -7.39 16.29
CA ARG A 180 6.67 -7.18 15.75
C ARG A 180 7.44 -8.49 15.57
N LYS A 181 7.26 -9.45 16.49
CA LYS A 181 7.87 -10.79 16.40
C LYS A 181 7.17 -11.69 15.38
N ALA A 182 5.83 -11.64 15.34
CA ALA A 182 5.02 -12.48 14.46
C ALA A 182 5.03 -11.97 13.01
N GLY A 183 5.12 -10.63 12.80
CA GLY A 183 5.04 -9.97 11.49
C GLY A 183 3.62 -9.83 10.95
N TYR A 184 2.60 -10.21 11.71
CA TYR A 184 1.17 -10.02 11.42
C TYR A 184 0.39 -9.79 12.72
N ALA A 185 -0.83 -9.30 12.61
CA ALA A 185 -1.70 -9.05 13.76
C ALA A 185 -3.08 -9.67 13.57
N TRP A 186 -3.70 -10.07 14.69
CA TRP A 186 -5.12 -10.40 14.80
C TRP A 186 -5.85 -9.33 15.60
N GLY A 187 -7.11 -9.07 15.23
CA GLY A 187 -8.09 -8.32 15.99
C GLY A 187 -9.31 -9.21 16.20
N LEU A 188 -9.60 -9.54 17.44
CA LEU A 188 -10.71 -10.42 17.82
C LEU A 188 -11.80 -9.56 18.49
N GLU A 189 -12.74 -9.10 17.69
CA GLU A 189 -13.86 -8.24 18.12
C GLU A 189 -13.41 -6.91 18.79
N GLU A 190 -12.20 -6.43 18.51
CA GLU A 190 -11.66 -5.21 19.12
C GLU A 190 -12.18 -3.95 18.44
N PHE A 191 -12.37 -3.98 17.13
CA PHE A 191 -12.88 -2.85 16.34
C PHE A 191 -14.40 -2.79 16.34
N ALA A 192 -15.06 -3.93 16.19
CA ALA A 192 -16.51 -4.06 16.23
C ALA A 192 -16.89 -5.43 16.79
N GLU A 193 -17.96 -5.48 17.58
CA GLU A 193 -18.52 -6.74 18.09
C GLU A 193 -18.91 -7.65 16.93
N GLY A 194 -18.62 -8.94 17.06
CA GLY A 194 -18.89 -9.94 16.04
C GLY A 194 -17.97 -9.89 14.81
N LEU A 195 -16.88 -9.11 14.84
CA LEU A 195 -15.93 -8.97 13.73
C LEU A 195 -14.54 -9.42 14.12
N ASN A 196 -14.02 -10.46 13.46
CA ASN A 196 -12.61 -10.83 13.54
C ASN A 196 -11.86 -10.38 12.28
N SER A 197 -10.60 -10.05 12.44
CA SER A 197 -9.74 -9.61 11.34
C SER A 197 -8.27 -9.96 11.57
N VAL A 198 -7.51 -10.07 10.47
CA VAL A 198 -6.07 -10.33 10.44
C VAL A 198 -5.43 -9.42 9.41
N ALA A 199 -4.20 -8.96 9.66
CA ALA A 199 -3.47 -8.13 8.71
C ALA A 199 -1.96 -8.41 8.71
N ALA A 200 -1.33 -8.14 7.56
CA ALA A 200 0.12 -8.16 7.38
C ALA A 200 0.60 -6.96 6.54
N PRO A 201 1.87 -6.54 6.68
CA PRO A 201 2.42 -5.41 5.95
C PRO A 201 2.82 -5.79 4.52
N ILE A 202 2.61 -4.88 3.57
CA ILE A 202 3.21 -4.92 2.24
C ILE A 202 4.42 -3.99 2.29
N THR A 203 5.60 -4.52 2.04
CA THR A 203 6.86 -3.77 2.08
C THR A 203 7.45 -3.65 0.67
N ASP A 204 8.00 -2.49 0.35
CA ASP A 204 8.72 -2.26 -0.90
C ASP A 204 10.14 -2.87 -0.88
N SER A 205 10.89 -2.70 -1.97
CA SER A 205 12.27 -3.16 -2.10
C SER A 205 13.25 -2.50 -1.11
N ARG A 206 12.86 -1.39 -0.47
CA ARG A 206 13.63 -0.69 0.56
C ARG A 206 13.23 -1.13 1.98
N GLN A 207 12.39 -2.15 2.10
CA GLN A 207 11.81 -2.62 3.37
C GLN A 207 10.91 -1.58 4.08
N SER A 208 10.42 -0.59 3.35
CA SER A 208 9.44 0.37 3.87
C SER A 208 8.03 -0.19 3.72
N VAL A 209 7.22 -0.08 4.77
CA VAL A 209 5.80 -0.49 4.70
C VAL A 209 5.03 0.53 3.88
N VAL A 210 4.46 0.08 2.77
CA VAL A 210 3.71 0.93 1.82
C VAL A 210 2.20 0.75 1.92
N ALA A 211 1.74 -0.40 2.42
CA ALA A 211 0.32 -0.69 2.64
C ALA A 211 0.15 -1.88 3.59
N PHE A 212 -1.09 -2.20 3.93
CA PHE A 212 -1.49 -3.33 4.76
C PHE A 212 -2.58 -4.12 4.07
N LEU A 213 -2.33 -5.41 3.83
CA LEU A 213 -3.35 -6.35 3.39
C LEU A 213 -4.05 -6.91 4.63
N HIS A 214 -5.38 -6.96 4.61
CA HIS A 214 -6.15 -7.52 5.70
C HIS A 214 -7.30 -8.40 5.19
N ALA A 215 -7.69 -9.37 6.00
CA ALA A 215 -8.92 -10.15 5.81
C ALA A 215 -9.78 -10.02 7.05
N HIS A 216 -11.09 -10.00 6.88
CA HIS A 216 -12.03 -9.92 7.98
C HIS A 216 -13.34 -10.63 7.66
N GLY A 217 -14.01 -11.07 8.72
CA GLY A 217 -15.29 -11.74 8.61
C GLY A 217 -16.00 -11.84 9.95
N PRO A 218 -17.26 -12.30 9.96
CA PRO A 218 -18.03 -12.51 11.19
C PRO A 218 -17.33 -13.45 12.16
N ALA A 219 -17.23 -13.09 13.43
CA ALA A 219 -16.51 -13.83 14.46
C ALA A 219 -17.00 -15.29 14.62
N TYR A 220 -18.29 -15.54 14.34
CA TYR A 220 -18.85 -16.90 14.44
C TYR A 220 -18.36 -17.85 13.36
N ARG A 221 -17.77 -17.35 12.26
CA ARG A 221 -17.28 -18.19 11.16
C ARG A 221 -15.86 -17.85 10.68
N PHE A 222 -15.31 -16.69 11.05
CA PHE A 222 -13.93 -16.31 10.69
C PHE A 222 -13.02 -16.33 11.92
N PRO A 223 -11.89 -17.02 11.87
CA PRO A 223 -11.27 -17.71 10.75
C PRO A 223 -11.86 -19.11 10.42
N GLY A 224 -12.96 -19.52 11.07
CA GLY A 224 -13.64 -20.77 10.82
C GLY A 224 -12.83 -21.98 11.31
N THR A 225 -12.73 -23.02 10.47
CA THR A 225 -11.92 -24.21 10.74
C THR A 225 -10.41 -23.98 10.54
N ARG A 226 -10.03 -22.88 9.89
CA ARG A 226 -8.64 -22.50 9.73
C ARG A 226 -8.07 -22.04 11.06
N LYS A 227 -6.87 -22.51 11.38
CA LYS A 227 -6.18 -22.04 12.58
C LYS A 227 -5.68 -20.61 12.37
N THR A 228 -5.83 -19.76 13.37
CA THR A 228 -5.26 -18.40 13.35
C THR A 228 -3.76 -18.44 13.06
N ALA A 229 -3.05 -19.49 13.54
CA ALA A 229 -1.64 -19.71 13.30
C ALA A 229 -1.26 -19.97 11.84
N ASP A 230 -2.19 -20.42 11.00
CA ASP A 230 -1.90 -20.72 9.58
C ASP A 230 -2.19 -19.52 8.67
N LEU A 231 -3.21 -18.72 8.98
CA LEU A 231 -3.66 -17.62 8.12
C LEU A 231 -2.75 -16.39 8.18
N GLY A 232 -2.18 -16.08 9.35
CA GLY A 232 -1.25 -14.95 9.48
C GLY A 232 0.00 -15.12 8.60
N PRO A 233 0.76 -16.24 8.70
CA PRO A 233 1.89 -16.55 7.82
C PRO A 233 1.51 -16.56 6.33
N ARG A 234 0.35 -17.12 5.98
CA ARG A 234 -0.15 -17.12 4.60
C ARG A 234 -0.35 -15.71 4.06
N LEU A 235 -0.89 -14.82 4.87
CA LEU A 235 -1.08 -13.41 4.51
C LEU A 235 0.27 -12.71 4.29
N GLN A 236 1.28 -13.01 5.12
CA GLN A 236 2.63 -12.48 4.97
C GLN A 236 3.28 -12.92 3.65
N GLU A 237 3.15 -14.19 3.25
CA GLU A 237 3.66 -14.68 1.96
C GLU A 237 3.07 -13.87 0.79
N ILE A 238 1.74 -13.65 0.80
CA ILE A 238 1.05 -12.86 -0.21
C ILE A 238 1.55 -11.41 -0.20
N CYS A 239 1.76 -10.82 0.98
CA CYS A 239 2.27 -9.46 1.10
C CYS A 239 3.71 -9.32 0.57
N GLN A 240 4.57 -10.32 0.78
CA GLN A 240 5.92 -10.35 0.21
C GLN A 240 5.88 -10.43 -1.32
N ASP A 241 5.03 -11.28 -1.89
CA ASP A 241 4.86 -11.39 -3.35
C ASP A 241 4.34 -10.07 -3.95
N LEU A 242 3.42 -9.39 -3.27
CA LEU A 242 2.94 -8.07 -3.66
C LEU A 242 4.05 -7.02 -3.62
N GLY A 243 4.83 -6.98 -2.53
CA GLY A 243 5.93 -6.05 -2.36
C GLY A 243 7.01 -6.19 -3.44
N ASN A 244 7.36 -7.43 -3.80
CA ASN A 244 8.32 -7.72 -4.87
C ASN A 244 7.87 -7.23 -6.25
N ARG A 245 6.58 -7.01 -6.46
CA ARG A 245 6.00 -6.51 -7.73
C ARG A 245 5.80 -4.99 -7.74
N LEU A 246 5.92 -4.34 -6.59
CA LEU A 246 5.86 -2.88 -6.47
C LEU A 246 7.25 -2.22 -6.61
N ALA A 247 8.29 -3.04 -6.74
CA ALA A 247 9.70 -2.63 -6.89
C ALA A 247 10.03 -2.16 -8.31
#